data_1a374ca52521724a09baa1bf8819608a
#
_entry.id   1a374ca52521724a09baa1bf8819608a
#
_cell.length_a   1.000
_cell.length_b   1.000
_cell.length_c   1.000
_cell.angle_alpha   90.00
_cell.angle_beta   90.00
_cell.angle_gamma   90.00
#
_symmetry.space_group_name_H-M   'P 1'
#
loop_
_entity.id
_entity.type
_entity.pdbx_description
1 polymer ?
#
loop_
_entity_poly.entity_id
_entity_poly.type
_entity_poly.pdbx_seq_one_letter_code
_entity_poly.pdbx_strand_id
1 'polypeptide(L)'
;MKRYVGRVVLITGAGQGLGRAMARRFADEGASLALCDVNEAAVKETAADCIDVRASVVDVADPAQVGSWVAGTLAAFGRVDVLVNNAGVIRDNRLERMTDDEWDAVIDVSLRGMFNCSRAVFGAMKRQGYGRLLSLSSMCWRGNFGQVNYSAAKAGVVGMARTIALEGARHGVTSNAIAPGLIATPMLASMDDKARAKLAARVPVGHIGDPADIAEAAAFLCSEAAGYVTGVVLDVDGGISIGSALR
;
A
#
# COMPACT_ATOMS: atom_id res chain seq x y z
N MET A 1 -21.95 -8.43 3.78
CA MET A 1 -22.12 -8.47 2.28
C MET A 1 -20.72 -8.47 1.69
N LYS A 2 -20.41 -9.35 0.73
CA LYS A 2 -19.08 -9.43 0.09
C LYS A 2 -18.97 -8.34 -0.98
N ARG A 3 -18.15 -7.29 -0.73
CA ARG A 3 -18.03 -6.10 -1.61
C ARG A 3 -17.27 -6.35 -2.90
N TYR A 4 -16.45 -7.42 -2.97
CA TYR A 4 -15.48 -7.66 -4.04
C TYR A 4 -15.76 -8.90 -4.90
N VAL A 5 -16.95 -9.47 -4.82
CA VAL A 5 -17.34 -10.60 -5.70
C VAL A 5 -17.25 -10.19 -7.16
N GLY A 6 -16.48 -10.94 -7.96
CA GLY A 6 -16.21 -10.66 -9.37
C GLY A 6 -15.24 -9.50 -9.62
N ARG A 7 -14.52 -9.05 -8.58
CA ARG A 7 -13.46 -8.03 -8.68
C ARG A 7 -12.08 -8.65 -8.55
N VAL A 8 -11.14 -8.14 -9.30
CA VAL A 8 -9.71 -8.56 -9.30
C VAL A 8 -8.88 -7.50 -8.62
N VAL A 9 -8.21 -7.89 -7.53
CA VAL A 9 -7.39 -7.02 -6.68
C VAL A 9 -5.92 -7.42 -6.79
N LEU A 10 -5.08 -6.49 -7.17
CA LEU A 10 -3.62 -6.61 -7.23
C LEU A 10 -3.02 -5.98 -5.98
N ILE A 11 -2.09 -6.68 -5.32
CA ILE A 11 -1.41 -6.17 -4.11
C ILE A 11 0.08 -6.42 -4.22
N THR A 12 0.88 -5.36 -4.10
CA THR A 12 2.35 -5.44 -4.07
C THR A 12 2.86 -5.50 -2.64
N GLY A 13 4.00 -6.18 -2.41
CA GLY A 13 4.54 -6.40 -1.07
C GLY A 13 3.57 -7.19 -0.18
N ALA A 14 2.93 -8.21 -0.78
CA ALA A 14 1.84 -8.97 -0.14
C ALA A 14 2.33 -10.08 0.80
N GLY A 15 3.65 -10.31 0.88
CA GLY A 15 4.21 -11.43 1.65
C GLY A 15 4.07 -11.30 3.16
N GLN A 16 3.90 -10.08 3.71
CA GLN A 16 3.83 -9.86 5.15
C GLN A 16 3.10 -8.57 5.54
N GLY A 17 2.92 -8.34 6.82
CA GLY A 17 2.46 -7.08 7.40
C GLY A 17 1.15 -6.56 6.79
N LEU A 18 1.13 -5.30 6.38
CA LEU A 18 -0.04 -4.64 5.82
C LEU A 18 -0.53 -5.32 4.52
N GLY A 19 0.40 -5.72 3.65
CA GLY A 19 0.06 -6.37 2.38
C GLY A 19 -0.66 -7.69 2.59
N ARG A 20 -0.19 -8.53 3.54
CA ARG A 20 -0.85 -9.78 3.93
C ARG A 20 -2.23 -9.52 4.55
N ALA A 21 -2.34 -8.54 5.45
CA ALA A 21 -3.61 -8.21 6.08
C ALA A 21 -4.66 -7.74 5.06
N MET A 22 -4.24 -6.88 4.11
CA MET A 22 -5.11 -6.44 3.02
C MET A 22 -5.49 -7.60 2.09
N ALA A 23 -4.56 -8.51 1.75
CA ALA A 23 -4.86 -9.68 0.94
C ALA A 23 -5.96 -10.54 1.57
N ARG A 24 -5.83 -10.88 2.86
CA ARG A 24 -6.85 -11.64 3.61
C ARG A 24 -8.19 -10.90 3.62
N ARG A 25 -8.16 -9.60 3.90
CA ARG A 25 -9.39 -8.79 3.94
C ARG A 25 -10.13 -8.77 2.61
N PHE A 26 -9.44 -8.57 1.49
CA PHE A 26 -10.06 -8.60 0.17
C PHE A 26 -10.56 -10.00 -0.21
N ALA A 27 -9.82 -11.07 0.14
CA ALA A 27 -10.26 -12.46 -0.04
C ALA A 27 -11.55 -12.77 0.73
N ASP A 28 -11.64 -12.37 1.99
CA ASP A 28 -12.84 -12.56 2.84
C ASP A 28 -14.07 -11.87 2.24
N GLU A 29 -13.86 -10.79 1.49
CA GLU A 29 -14.92 -10.08 0.80
C GLU A 29 -15.17 -10.55 -0.65
N GLY A 30 -14.53 -11.64 -1.06
CA GLY A 30 -14.81 -12.35 -2.29
C GLY A 30 -14.04 -11.88 -3.52
N ALA A 31 -12.92 -11.18 -3.34
CA ALA A 31 -12.03 -10.80 -4.43
C ALA A 31 -11.26 -11.98 -5.00
N SER A 32 -11.01 -11.97 -6.33
CA SER A 32 -9.91 -12.71 -6.94
C SER A 32 -8.62 -11.90 -6.76
N LEU A 33 -7.51 -12.55 -6.39
CA LEU A 33 -6.29 -11.86 -5.99
C LEU A 33 -5.12 -12.15 -6.94
N ALA A 34 -4.35 -11.11 -7.25
CA ALA A 34 -3.00 -11.23 -7.81
C ALA A 34 -2.01 -10.60 -6.81
N LEU A 35 -1.26 -11.44 -6.12
CA LEU A 35 -0.32 -11.03 -5.08
C LEU A 35 1.11 -11.07 -5.61
N CYS A 36 1.92 -10.08 -5.26
CA CYS A 36 3.34 -10.14 -5.54
C CYS A 36 4.21 -9.67 -4.38
N ASP A 37 5.40 -10.27 -4.30
CA ASP A 37 6.47 -9.92 -3.37
C ASP A 37 7.80 -10.38 -3.98
N VAL A 38 8.93 -9.83 -3.53
CA VAL A 38 10.26 -10.35 -3.87
C VAL A 38 10.58 -11.63 -3.08
N ASN A 39 9.91 -11.86 -1.95
CA ASN A 39 10.05 -13.07 -1.13
C ASN A 39 9.01 -14.11 -1.55
N GLU A 40 9.45 -15.10 -2.31
CA GLU A 40 8.59 -16.17 -2.84
C GLU A 40 7.88 -16.95 -1.75
N ALA A 41 8.60 -17.34 -0.69
CA ALA A 41 8.02 -18.13 0.42
C ALA A 41 6.90 -17.34 1.12
N ALA A 42 7.15 -16.05 1.41
CA ALA A 42 6.21 -15.21 2.12
C ALA A 42 4.93 -14.94 1.29
N VAL A 43 5.04 -14.69 -0.02
CA VAL A 43 3.85 -14.46 -0.84
C VAL A 43 3.04 -15.74 -1.06
N LYS A 44 3.70 -16.91 -1.15
CA LYS A 44 3.01 -18.20 -1.21
C LYS A 44 2.27 -18.52 0.09
N GLU A 45 2.88 -18.23 1.24
CA GLU A 45 2.23 -18.38 2.55
C GLU A 45 0.96 -17.50 2.64
N THR A 46 1.03 -16.24 2.21
CA THR A 46 -0.14 -15.37 2.16
C THR A 46 -1.22 -15.91 1.20
N ALA A 47 -0.81 -16.42 0.05
CA ALA A 47 -1.75 -16.98 -0.93
C ALA A 47 -2.46 -18.23 -0.43
N ALA A 48 -1.80 -19.06 0.40
CA ALA A 48 -2.41 -20.28 0.96
C ALA A 48 -3.65 -19.99 1.84
N ASP A 49 -3.74 -18.77 2.38
CA ASP A 49 -4.89 -18.33 3.19
C ASP A 49 -6.04 -17.75 2.32
N CYS A 50 -5.88 -17.67 1.00
CA CYS A 50 -6.82 -17.00 0.10
C CYS A 50 -7.42 -17.98 -0.92
N ILE A 51 -8.68 -17.75 -1.28
CA ILE A 51 -9.37 -18.49 -2.34
C ILE A 51 -9.23 -17.66 -3.63
N ASP A 52 -9.04 -18.32 -4.79
CA ASP A 52 -8.91 -17.65 -6.10
C ASP A 52 -7.77 -16.60 -6.14
N VAL A 53 -6.56 -17.11 -5.96
CA VAL A 53 -5.36 -16.29 -5.84
C VAL A 53 -4.24 -16.74 -6.77
N ARG A 54 -3.48 -15.79 -7.30
CA ARG A 54 -2.20 -16.01 -7.99
C ARG A 54 -1.11 -15.30 -7.21
N ALA A 55 -0.05 -16.02 -6.85
CA ALA A 55 1.15 -15.47 -6.24
C ALA A 55 2.28 -15.42 -7.27
N SER A 56 3.04 -14.32 -7.27
CA SER A 56 4.16 -14.10 -8.20
C SER A 56 5.36 -13.48 -7.47
N VAL A 57 6.56 -13.84 -7.91
CA VAL A 57 7.78 -13.14 -7.48
C VAL A 57 8.01 -11.97 -8.43
N VAL A 58 7.96 -10.75 -7.90
CA VAL A 58 8.09 -9.52 -8.71
C VAL A 58 8.84 -8.46 -7.90
N ASP A 59 9.89 -7.93 -8.49
CA ASP A 59 10.48 -6.68 -8.05
C ASP A 59 9.72 -5.51 -8.73
N VAL A 60 9.03 -4.71 -7.93
CA VAL A 60 8.26 -3.55 -8.44
C VAL A 60 9.15 -2.45 -9.02
N ALA A 61 10.43 -2.41 -8.68
CA ALA A 61 11.41 -1.51 -9.27
C ALA A 61 11.71 -1.87 -10.74
N ASP A 62 11.50 -3.12 -11.14
CA ASP A 62 11.68 -3.60 -12.51
C ASP A 62 10.39 -3.49 -13.35
N PRO A 63 10.32 -2.56 -14.32
CA PRO A 63 9.12 -2.36 -15.12
C PRO A 63 8.77 -3.56 -16.01
N ALA A 64 9.74 -4.41 -16.41
CA ALA A 64 9.47 -5.58 -17.24
C ALA A 64 8.80 -6.68 -16.42
N GLN A 65 9.25 -6.94 -15.18
CA GLN A 65 8.58 -7.87 -14.27
C GLN A 65 7.16 -7.41 -13.93
N VAL A 66 6.97 -6.12 -13.62
CA VAL A 66 5.63 -5.54 -13.38
C VAL A 66 4.74 -5.71 -14.60
N GLY A 67 5.24 -5.40 -15.80
CA GLY A 67 4.49 -5.58 -17.05
C GLY A 67 4.03 -7.02 -17.27
N SER A 68 4.91 -7.99 -17.05
CA SER A 68 4.63 -9.42 -17.18
C SER A 68 3.59 -9.88 -16.14
N TRP A 69 3.71 -9.43 -14.89
CA TRP A 69 2.75 -9.74 -13.82
C TRP A 69 1.34 -9.23 -14.13
N VAL A 70 1.22 -7.98 -14.57
CA VAL A 70 -0.08 -7.38 -14.93
C VAL A 70 -0.68 -8.06 -16.16
N ALA A 71 0.13 -8.36 -17.19
CA ALA A 71 -0.32 -9.08 -18.38
C ALA A 71 -0.81 -10.49 -18.03
N GLY A 72 -0.07 -11.22 -17.18
CA GLY A 72 -0.48 -12.54 -16.67
C GLY A 72 -1.77 -12.49 -15.86
N THR A 73 -1.98 -11.42 -15.08
CA THR A 73 -3.23 -11.19 -14.34
C THR A 73 -4.41 -10.95 -15.28
N LEU A 74 -4.24 -10.08 -16.30
CA LEU A 74 -5.26 -9.81 -17.31
C LEU A 74 -5.60 -11.06 -18.13
N ALA A 75 -4.60 -11.89 -18.46
CA ALA A 75 -4.83 -13.15 -19.17
C ALA A 75 -5.63 -14.17 -18.34
N ALA A 76 -5.39 -14.21 -17.02
CA ALA A 76 -6.05 -15.15 -16.12
C ALA A 76 -7.47 -14.74 -15.72
N PHE A 77 -7.68 -13.46 -15.42
CA PHE A 77 -8.93 -12.96 -14.82
C PHE A 77 -9.72 -12.04 -15.78
N GLY A 78 -9.15 -11.64 -16.91
CA GLY A 78 -9.79 -10.77 -17.90
C GLY A 78 -9.91 -9.30 -17.49
N ARG A 79 -9.58 -8.94 -16.26
CA ARG A 79 -9.76 -7.59 -15.70
C ARG A 79 -8.79 -7.27 -14.57
N VAL A 80 -8.67 -5.98 -14.24
CA VAL A 80 -8.00 -5.47 -13.05
C VAL A 80 -8.87 -4.36 -12.48
N ASP A 81 -9.43 -4.55 -11.29
CA ASP A 81 -10.34 -3.59 -10.65
C ASP A 81 -9.66 -2.72 -9.61
N VAL A 82 -8.75 -3.31 -8.84
CA VAL A 82 -8.05 -2.64 -7.75
C VAL A 82 -6.55 -2.88 -7.87
N LEU A 83 -5.77 -1.84 -7.65
CA LEU A 83 -4.32 -1.94 -7.41
C LEU A 83 -4.01 -1.34 -6.04
N VAL A 84 -3.38 -2.13 -5.18
CA VAL A 84 -2.81 -1.67 -3.90
C VAL A 84 -1.29 -1.62 -4.02
N ASN A 85 -0.74 -0.42 -4.15
CA ASN A 85 0.69 -0.14 -4.10
C ASN A 85 1.14 -0.10 -2.63
N ASN A 86 1.54 -1.26 -2.11
CA ASN A 86 1.96 -1.40 -0.72
C ASN A 86 3.46 -1.69 -0.58
N ALA A 87 4.13 -2.22 -1.60
CA ALA A 87 5.56 -2.49 -1.56
C ALA A 87 6.35 -1.24 -1.13
N GLY A 88 7.28 -1.43 -0.23
CA GLY A 88 8.13 -0.37 0.29
C GLY A 88 9.22 -0.90 1.21
N VAL A 89 10.33 -0.19 1.26
CA VAL A 89 11.47 -0.51 2.12
C VAL A 89 11.91 0.72 2.90
N ILE A 90 12.62 0.49 4.00
CA ILE A 90 13.20 1.54 4.85
C ILE A 90 14.71 1.36 4.87
N ARG A 91 15.44 2.47 4.72
CA ARG A 91 16.89 2.57 4.88
C ARG A 91 17.18 3.87 5.61
N ASP A 92 17.03 3.83 6.94
CA ASP A 92 17.13 5.01 7.79
C ASP A 92 18.59 5.40 8.01
N ASN A 93 18.91 6.65 7.74
CA ASN A 93 20.19 7.24 8.06
C ASN A 93 20.05 8.77 8.17
N ARG A 94 20.97 9.45 8.88
CA ARG A 94 21.01 10.92 8.89
C ARG A 94 21.44 11.44 7.52
N LEU A 95 20.93 12.61 7.13
CA LEU A 95 21.20 13.20 5.82
C LEU A 95 22.69 13.22 5.45
N GLU A 96 23.54 13.60 6.39
CA GLU A 96 25.00 13.71 6.17
C GLU A 96 25.73 12.35 6.05
N ARG A 97 25.05 11.26 6.34
CA ARG A 97 25.58 9.89 6.29
C ARG A 97 24.87 8.97 5.33
N MET A 98 23.73 9.43 4.78
CA MET A 98 22.94 8.63 3.84
C MET A 98 23.73 8.40 2.57
N THR A 99 23.84 7.16 2.17
CA THR A 99 24.49 6.77 0.92
C THR A 99 23.51 6.86 -0.26
N ASP A 100 24.05 6.96 -1.48
CA ASP A 100 23.24 6.92 -2.70
C ASP A 100 22.47 5.60 -2.81
N ASP A 101 23.08 4.47 -2.43
CA ASP A 101 22.41 3.15 -2.43
C ASP A 101 21.22 3.10 -1.45
N GLU A 102 21.34 3.70 -0.27
CA GLU A 102 20.24 3.80 0.70
C GLU A 102 19.10 4.69 0.18
N TRP A 103 19.45 5.76 -0.50
CA TRP A 103 18.49 6.65 -1.17
C TRP A 103 17.80 5.91 -2.33
N ASP A 104 18.56 5.38 -3.27
CA ASP A 104 18.05 4.75 -4.49
C ASP A 104 17.16 3.55 -4.15
N ALA A 105 17.57 2.69 -3.21
CA ALA A 105 16.76 1.54 -2.79
C ALA A 105 15.36 1.93 -2.31
N VAL A 106 15.24 3.04 -1.56
CA VAL A 106 13.94 3.49 -1.05
C VAL A 106 13.11 4.14 -2.16
N ILE A 107 13.71 4.98 -2.98
CA ILE A 107 13.02 5.65 -4.10
C ILE A 107 12.57 4.63 -5.14
N ASP A 108 13.41 3.69 -5.51
CA ASP A 108 13.10 2.70 -6.55
C ASP A 108 11.96 1.78 -6.14
N VAL A 109 11.96 1.27 -4.91
CA VAL A 109 10.88 0.38 -4.46
C VAL A 109 9.63 1.18 -4.13
N SER A 110 9.74 2.23 -3.29
CA SER A 110 8.56 2.87 -2.70
C SER A 110 7.88 3.90 -3.61
N LEU A 111 8.60 4.52 -4.55
CA LEU A 111 8.05 5.53 -5.44
C LEU A 111 8.04 5.10 -6.91
N ARG A 112 9.18 4.66 -7.46
CA ARG A 112 9.26 4.16 -8.84
C ARG A 112 8.41 2.90 -9.01
N GLY A 113 8.40 1.99 -8.01
CA GLY A 113 7.56 0.79 -8.01
C GLY A 113 6.07 1.13 -8.10
N MET A 114 5.60 2.13 -7.32
CA MET A 114 4.22 2.64 -7.45
C MET A 114 3.94 3.17 -8.86
N PHE A 115 4.87 3.93 -9.45
CA PHE A 115 4.74 4.43 -10.81
C PHE A 115 4.62 3.29 -11.84
N ASN A 116 5.51 2.30 -11.77
CA ASN A 116 5.52 1.16 -12.68
C ASN A 116 4.19 0.39 -12.63
N CYS A 117 3.73 0.03 -11.42
CA CYS A 117 2.49 -0.72 -11.23
C CYS A 117 1.27 0.09 -11.67
N SER A 118 1.18 1.37 -11.27
CA SER A 118 0.06 2.23 -11.65
C SER A 118 -0.03 2.40 -13.16
N ARG A 119 1.09 2.69 -13.83
CA ARG A 119 1.17 2.82 -15.28
C ARG A 119 0.73 1.54 -16.00
N ALA A 120 1.11 0.38 -15.49
CA ALA A 120 0.80 -0.91 -16.12
C ALA A 120 -0.70 -1.23 -16.12
N VAL A 121 -1.44 -0.85 -15.06
CA VAL A 121 -2.88 -1.14 -14.94
C VAL A 121 -3.78 -0.03 -15.49
N PHE A 122 -3.31 1.22 -15.53
CA PHE A 122 -4.14 2.39 -15.75
C PHE A 122 -4.89 2.35 -17.07
N GLY A 123 -4.22 1.93 -18.15
CA GLY A 123 -4.86 1.79 -19.49
C GLY A 123 -6.00 0.76 -19.50
N ALA A 124 -5.86 -0.35 -18.81
CA ALA A 124 -6.89 -1.37 -18.68
C ALA A 124 -8.09 -0.83 -17.87
N MET A 125 -7.84 -0.22 -16.72
CA MET A 125 -8.89 0.40 -15.90
C MET A 125 -9.67 1.47 -16.64
N LYS A 126 -9.00 2.31 -17.42
CA LYS A 126 -9.69 3.32 -18.28
C LYS A 126 -10.62 2.67 -19.31
N ARG A 127 -10.19 1.61 -19.99
CA ARG A 127 -11.03 0.89 -20.96
C ARG A 127 -12.22 0.19 -20.29
N GLN A 128 -12.06 -0.28 -19.07
CA GLN A 128 -13.11 -0.90 -18.26
C GLN A 128 -14.16 0.10 -17.75
N GLY A 129 -13.85 1.41 -17.74
CA GLY A 129 -14.68 2.42 -17.08
C GLY A 129 -14.73 2.29 -15.55
N TYR A 130 -13.78 1.57 -14.96
CA TYR A 130 -13.68 1.31 -13.52
C TYR A 130 -12.25 1.02 -13.11
N GLY A 131 -11.82 1.59 -12.01
CA GLY A 131 -10.55 1.31 -11.37
C GLY A 131 -10.45 1.96 -10.00
N ARG A 132 -9.68 1.31 -9.11
CA ARG A 132 -9.35 1.81 -7.77
C ARG A 132 -7.85 1.66 -7.56
N LEU A 133 -7.14 2.78 -7.47
CA LEU A 133 -5.73 2.79 -7.09
C LEU A 133 -5.61 3.25 -5.65
N LEU A 134 -5.00 2.43 -4.82
CA LEU A 134 -4.68 2.75 -3.45
C LEU A 134 -3.17 2.67 -3.25
N SER A 135 -2.58 3.68 -2.63
CA SER A 135 -1.14 3.72 -2.40
C SER A 135 -0.83 3.95 -0.93
N LEU A 136 0.08 3.14 -0.38
CA LEU A 136 0.52 3.27 1.00
C LEU A 136 1.59 4.36 1.11
N SER A 137 1.16 5.52 1.64
CA SER A 137 2.06 6.56 2.14
C SER A 137 2.52 6.18 3.57
N SER A 138 2.69 7.12 4.45
CA SER A 138 3.06 6.96 5.87
C SER A 138 2.87 8.29 6.57
N MET A 139 2.66 8.33 7.88
CA MET A 139 2.75 9.57 8.65
C MET A 139 4.06 10.33 8.40
N CYS A 140 5.13 9.60 8.03
CA CYS A 140 6.47 10.16 7.74
C CYS A 140 6.53 11.00 6.46
N TRP A 141 5.48 11.04 5.63
CA TRP A 141 5.45 11.90 4.45
C TRP A 141 5.53 13.40 4.79
N ARG A 142 5.23 13.75 6.03
CA ARG A 142 5.33 15.11 6.60
C ARG A 142 6.73 15.43 7.13
N GLY A 143 7.64 14.45 7.07
CA GLY A 143 8.99 14.51 7.62
C GLY A 143 9.15 13.63 8.86
N ASN A 144 10.29 12.92 8.93
CA ASN A 144 10.70 12.17 10.10
C ASN A 144 12.23 12.17 10.19
N PHE A 145 12.77 12.27 11.41
CA PHE A 145 14.20 12.33 11.64
C PHE A 145 14.89 11.05 11.14
N GLY A 146 15.96 11.21 10.35
CA GLY A 146 16.72 10.09 9.81
C GLY A 146 16.09 9.38 8.61
N GLN A 147 15.01 9.94 8.02
CA GLN A 147 14.23 9.31 6.95
C GLN A 147 14.04 10.21 5.73
N VAL A 148 15.07 10.95 5.33
CA VAL A 148 14.93 11.89 4.21
C VAL A 148 14.51 11.20 2.90
N ASN A 149 15.08 10.02 2.60
CA ASN A 149 14.70 9.17 1.47
C ASN A 149 13.25 8.67 1.58
N TYR A 150 12.89 8.11 2.72
CA TYR A 150 11.56 7.54 2.95
C TYR A 150 10.48 8.63 2.96
N SER A 151 10.73 9.74 3.64
CA SER A 151 9.81 10.89 3.65
C SER A 151 9.61 11.47 2.25
N ALA A 152 10.69 11.61 1.45
CA ALA A 152 10.61 12.06 0.07
C ALA A 152 9.78 11.10 -0.79
N ALA A 153 10.03 9.78 -0.69
CA ALA A 153 9.27 8.77 -1.42
C ALA A 153 7.78 8.83 -1.04
N LYS A 154 7.46 8.87 0.28
CA LYS A 154 6.07 8.85 0.77
C LYS A 154 5.33 10.16 0.51
N ALA A 155 6.01 11.30 0.43
CA ALA A 155 5.45 12.55 -0.08
C ALA A 155 5.20 12.49 -1.60
N GLY A 156 6.12 11.89 -2.36
CA GLY A 156 5.96 11.65 -3.79
C GLY A 156 4.74 10.75 -4.11
N VAL A 157 4.50 9.73 -3.30
CA VAL A 157 3.29 8.86 -3.37
C VAL A 157 2.02 9.71 -3.30
N VAL A 158 1.95 10.69 -2.40
CA VAL A 158 0.78 11.59 -2.27
C VAL A 158 0.58 12.43 -3.53
N GLY A 159 1.67 13.03 -4.05
CA GLY A 159 1.63 13.81 -5.29
C GLY A 159 1.15 12.99 -6.48
N MET A 160 1.71 11.79 -6.65
CA MET A 160 1.32 10.85 -7.71
C MET A 160 -0.15 10.43 -7.59
N ALA A 161 -0.61 10.05 -6.39
CA ALA A 161 -1.99 9.62 -6.18
C ALA A 161 -2.99 10.70 -6.60
N ARG A 162 -2.72 11.97 -6.29
CA ARG A 162 -3.55 13.13 -6.68
C ARG A 162 -3.56 13.36 -8.18
N THR A 163 -2.41 13.27 -8.85
CA THR A 163 -2.34 13.42 -10.31
C THR A 163 -3.10 12.29 -11.01
N ILE A 164 -2.90 11.04 -10.59
CA ILE A 164 -3.62 9.87 -11.13
C ILE A 164 -5.14 10.02 -10.90
N ALA A 165 -5.57 10.58 -9.76
CA ALA A 165 -6.98 10.87 -9.49
C ALA A 165 -7.58 11.82 -10.53
N LEU A 166 -6.87 12.90 -10.88
CA LEU A 166 -7.32 13.86 -11.89
C LEU A 166 -7.39 13.23 -13.29
N GLU A 167 -6.39 12.46 -13.67
CA GLU A 167 -6.33 11.79 -14.97
C GLU A 167 -7.33 10.65 -15.12
N GLY A 168 -7.68 9.99 -14.00
CA GLY A 168 -8.58 8.85 -13.95
C GLY A 168 -10.06 9.19 -13.84
N ALA A 169 -10.39 10.34 -13.25
CA ALA A 169 -11.75 10.70 -12.82
C ALA A 169 -12.83 10.52 -13.91
N ARG A 170 -12.60 11.02 -15.11
CA ARG A 170 -13.55 10.92 -16.24
C ARG A 170 -13.72 9.49 -16.78
N HIS A 171 -12.88 8.57 -16.34
CA HIS A 171 -12.88 7.16 -16.75
C HIS A 171 -13.37 6.23 -15.62
N GLY A 172 -14.01 6.77 -14.57
CA GLY A 172 -14.48 5.97 -13.45
C GLY A 172 -13.35 5.39 -12.56
N VAL A 173 -12.13 5.95 -12.67
CA VAL A 173 -10.97 5.52 -11.91
C VAL A 173 -10.73 6.50 -10.77
N THR A 174 -10.67 6.00 -9.52
CA THR A 174 -10.27 6.78 -8.35
C THR A 174 -8.85 6.40 -7.92
N SER A 175 -8.13 7.35 -7.32
CA SER A 175 -6.80 7.13 -6.78
C SER A 175 -6.66 7.85 -5.44
N ASN A 176 -6.33 7.10 -4.39
CA ASN A 176 -6.23 7.59 -3.02
C ASN A 176 -4.95 7.08 -2.36
N ALA A 177 -4.57 7.70 -1.26
CA ALA A 177 -3.49 7.24 -0.42
C ALA A 177 -3.99 7.00 1.01
N ILE A 178 -3.41 6.01 1.69
CA ILE A 178 -3.49 5.86 3.14
C ILE A 178 -2.13 6.26 3.72
N ALA A 179 -2.14 7.01 4.82
CA ALA A 179 -0.96 7.33 5.61
C ALA A 179 -1.06 6.62 6.97
N PRO A 180 -0.53 5.40 7.11
CA PRO A 180 -0.51 4.70 8.38
C PRO A 180 0.33 5.44 9.44
N GLY A 181 -0.10 5.36 10.69
CA GLY A 181 0.69 5.74 11.85
C GLY A 181 1.59 4.60 12.35
N LEU A 182 1.64 4.44 13.67
CA LEU A 182 2.32 3.31 14.31
C LEU A 182 1.42 2.07 14.23
N ILE A 183 1.80 1.11 13.40
CA ILE A 183 1.07 -0.14 13.18
C ILE A 183 1.92 -1.31 13.64
N ALA A 184 1.32 -2.30 14.28
CA ALA A 184 1.98 -3.51 14.77
C ALA A 184 2.52 -4.33 13.58
N THR A 185 3.79 -4.12 13.27
CA THR A 185 4.54 -4.87 12.26
C THR A 185 5.49 -5.85 12.94
N PRO A 186 6.07 -6.84 12.24
CA PRO A 186 7.09 -7.72 12.81
C PRO A 186 8.25 -6.97 13.47
N MET A 187 8.66 -5.83 12.92
CA MET A 187 9.69 -4.97 13.51
C MET A 187 9.24 -4.41 14.88
N LEU A 188 8.01 -3.94 14.99
CA LEU A 188 7.47 -3.40 16.22
C LEU A 188 7.23 -4.50 17.26
N ALA A 189 6.85 -5.70 16.81
CA ALA A 189 6.66 -6.88 17.67
C ALA A 189 7.97 -7.39 18.29
N SER A 190 9.13 -7.13 17.66
CA SER A 190 10.44 -7.51 18.19
C SER A 190 10.98 -6.55 19.26
N MET A 191 10.30 -5.42 19.51
CA MET A 191 10.69 -4.47 20.57
C MET A 191 10.27 -4.99 21.95
N ASP A 192 11.06 -4.61 22.97
CA ASP A 192 10.67 -4.89 24.35
C ASP A 192 9.36 -4.18 24.73
N ASP A 193 8.65 -4.74 25.72
CA ASP A 193 7.33 -4.26 26.14
C ASP A 193 7.33 -2.81 26.63
N LYS A 194 8.41 -2.37 27.28
CA LYS A 194 8.55 -1.01 27.81
C LYS A 194 8.71 0.00 26.67
N ALA A 195 9.52 -0.32 25.65
CA ALA A 195 9.67 0.53 24.46
C ALA A 195 8.36 0.60 23.68
N ARG A 196 7.67 -0.53 23.53
CA ARG A 196 6.38 -0.60 22.87
C ARG A 196 5.30 0.22 23.61
N ALA A 197 5.22 0.12 24.94
CA ALA A 197 4.31 0.92 25.75
C ALA A 197 4.60 2.42 25.64
N LYS A 198 5.88 2.82 25.59
CA LYS A 198 6.28 4.22 25.38
C LYS A 198 5.86 4.76 24.02
N LEU A 199 5.89 3.92 22.97
CA LEU A 199 5.39 4.29 21.64
C LEU A 199 3.86 4.39 21.65
N ALA A 200 3.17 3.42 22.24
CA ALA A 200 1.70 3.45 22.36
C ALA A 200 1.20 4.70 23.10
N ALA A 201 1.90 5.12 24.14
CA ALA A 201 1.56 6.33 24.91
C ALA A 201 1.65 7.64 24.06
N ARG A 202 2.31 7.61 22.90
CA ARG A 202 2.36 8.76 21.98
C ARG A 202 1.16 8.82 21.06
N VAL A 203 0.40 7.74 20.94
CA VAL A 203 -0.79 7.66 20.08
C VAL A 203 -2.01 8.14 20.89
N PRO A 204 -2.74 9.17 20.44
CA PRO A 204 -3.88 9.71 21.19
C PRO A 204 -4.98 8.71 21.54
N VAL A 205 -5.24 7.71 20.70
CA VAL A 205 -6.20 6.62 21.01
C VAL A 205 -5.67 5.62 22.05
N GLY A 206 -4.38 5.72 22.45
CA GLY A 206 -3.80 4.96 23.55
C GLY A 206 -3.22 3.59 23.19
N HIS A 207 -3.24 3.20 21.93
CA HIS A 207 -2.66 1.92 21.47
C HIS A 207 -2.03 2.04 20.08
N ILE A 208 -1.16 1.09 19.75
CA ILE A 208 -0.61 0.90 18.42
C ILE A 208 -1.70 0.24 17.56
N GLY A 209 -1.90 0.72 16.32
CA GLY A 209 -2.88 0.16 15.40
C GLY A 209 -2.53 -1.27 14.95
N ASP A 210 -3.53 -2.02 14.55
CA ASP A 210 -3.39 -3.34 13.96
C ASP A 210 -3.33 -3.24 12.42
N PRO A 211 -2.62 -4.13 11.71
CA PRO A 211 -2.71 -4.22 10.25
C PRO A 211 -4.14 -4.33 9.71
N ALA A 212 -5.07 -4.88 10.49
CA ALA A 212 -6.49 -4.94 10.14
C ALA A 212 -7.14 -3.55 10.04
N ASP A 213 -6.72 -2.56 10.84
CA ASP A 213 -7.24 -1.19 10.75
C ASP A 213 -6.94 -0.57 9.38
N ILE A 214 -5.73 -0.83 8.86
CA ILE A 214 -5.34 -0.40 7.51
C ILE A 214 -6.11 -1.17 6.44
N ALA A 215 -6.31 -2.48 6.64
CA ALA A 215 -7.03 -3.31 5.69
C ALA A 215 -8.52 -2.91 5.57
N GLU A 216 -9.17 -2.51 6.66
CA GLU A 216 -10.52 -1.96 6.65
C GLU A 216 -10.62 -0.65 5.87
N ALA A 217 -9.71 0.29 6.13
CA ALA A 217 -9.63 1.55 5.41
C ALA A 217 -9.38 1.33 3.90
N ALA A 218 -8.48 0.39 3.56
CA ALA A 218 -8.19 -0.01 2.19
C ALA A 218 -9.44 -0.60 1.51
N ALA A 219 -10.12 -1.51 2.19
CA ALA A 219 -11.33 -2.13 1.68
C ALA A 219 -12.49 -1.11 1.52
N PHE A 220 -12.56 -0.06 2.31
CA PHE A 220 -13.50 1.03 2.07
C PHE A 220 -13.11 1.85 0.84
N LEU A 221 -11.89 2.39 0.79
CA LEU A 221 -11.45 3.28 -0.30
C LEU A 221 -11.44 2.62 -1.67
N CYS A 222 -11.27 1.30 -1.74
CA CYS A 222 -11.29 0.52 -2.99
C CYS A 222 -12.70 0.02 -3.38
N SER A 223 -13.71 0.24 -2.55
CA SER A 223 -15.09 -0.22 -2.82
C SER A 223 -15.83 0.66 -3.83
N GLU A 224 -16.97 0.18 -4.30
CA GLU A 224 -17.90 0.99 -5.11
C GLU A 224 -18.49 2.15 -4.30
N ALA A 225 -18.72 1.96 -2.99
CA ALA A 225 -19.24 2.99 -2.09
C ALA A 225 -18.32 4.22 -1.98
N ALA A 226 -17.02 4.06 -2.22
CA ALA A 226 -16.05 5.16 -2.26
C ALA A 226 -15.90 5.80 -3.65
N GLY A 227 -16.84 5.60 -4.57
CA GLY A 227 -16.73 6.10 -5.95
C GLY A 227 -16.63 7.62 -6.10
N TYR A 228 -17.01 8.39 -5.08
CA TYR A 228 -16.88 9.85 -5.04
C TYR A 228 -15.69 10.33 -4.19
N VAL A 229 -14.86 9.40 -3.69
CA VAL A 229 -13.65 9.68 -2.91
C VAL A 229 -12.43 9.48 -3.79
N THR A 230 -11.78 10.56 -4.20
CA THR A 230 -10.56 10.51 -5.02
C THR A 230 -9.60 11.65 -4.68
N GLY A 231 -8.29 11.40 -4.76
CA GLY A 231 -7.24 12.37 -4.44
C GLY A 231 -7.02 12.60 -2.94
N VAL A 232 -7.66 11.82 -2.06
CA VAL A 232 -7.51 11.97 -0.61
C VAL A 232 -6.26 11.28 -0.10
N VAL A 233 -5.75 11.80 1.02
CA VAL A 233 -4.81 11.11 1.90
C VAL A 233 -5.55 10.85 3.20
N LEU A 234 -5.83 9.59 3.48
CA LEU A 234 -6.50 9.17 4.70
C LEU A 234 -5.45 8.79 5.75
N ASP A 235 -5.33 9.60 6.78
CA ASP A 235 -4.53 9.24 7.95
C ASP A 235 -5.26 8.15 8.74
N VAL A 236 -4.58 7.02 8.97
CA VAL A 236 -5.05 5.90 9.80
C VAL A 236 -3.96 5.67 10.85
N ASP A 237 -3.97 6.50 11.86
CA ASP A 237 -2.81 6.72 12.73
C ASP A 237 -3.14 6.93 14.21
N GLY A 238 -4.41 6.75 14.60
CA GLY A 238 -4.86 6.95 15.98
C GLY A 238 -4.71 8.40 16.47
N GLY A 239 -4.59 9.36 15.54
CA GLY A 239 -4.46 10.79 15.84
C GLY A 239 -3.03 11.26 16.11
N ILE A 240 -2.00 10.43 15.92
CA ILE A 240 -0.60 10.79 16.25
C ILE A 240 -0.08 11.95 15.39
N SER A 241 -0.62 12.15 14.19
CA SER A 241 -0.16 13.20 13.27
C SER A 241 -0.95 14.51 13.38
N ILE A 242 -1.99 14.59 14.20
CA ILE A 242 -2.79 15.80 14.39
C ILE A 242 -2.47 16.51 15.70
N GLY A 243 -2.09 17.77 15.60
CA GLY A 243 -1.87 18.64 16.74
C GLY A 243 -0.69 18.28 17.64
N SER A 244 -0.61 18.98 18.76
CA SER A 244 0.34 18.73 19.85
C SER A 244 -0.39 18.00 20.96
N ALA A 245 0.04 16.78 21.27
CA ALA A 245 -0.45 16.04 22.43
C ALA A 245 0.15 16.57 23.75
N LEU A 246 0.10 17.88 23.94
CA LEU A 246 0.42 18.47 25.24
C LEU A 246 -0.72 18.13 26.20
N ARG A 247 -0.51 17.10 27.00
CA ARG A 247 -1.28 16.79 28.19
C ARG A 247 -0.41 16.97 29.42
#